data_3fe4d6a88b83571669921886f189259c
#
_entry.id   3fe4d6a88b83571669921886f189259c
#
_cell.length_a   1.000
_cell.length_b   1.000
_cell.length_c   1.000
_cell.angle_alpha   90.00
_cell.angle_beta   90.00
_cell.angle_gamma   90.00
#
_symmetry.space_group_name_H-M   'P 1'
#
loop_
_entity.id
_entity.type
_entity.pdbx_description
1 polymer ?
#
loop_
_entity_poly.entity_id
_entity_poly.type
_entity_poly.pdbx_seq_one_letter_code
_entity_poly.pdbx_strand_id
1 'polypeptide(L)'
;KLAEQLAADYGVTVLPVSCEQLKKEDIFHILESVLKEFPVTQLDFHIPKWLEVLPATHWLKTQVIDMARELLKKVSHMKDAASQIKTFGGSSGPVEKITIEKMEMADGTVSLQVQMDDSYYYQILSDYVGLPIEGEYQLMQTLSTLAGMQKEYDKVKEALAQARLKGYGVMMPQKDEILLDEPEVI
;
A
#
# COMPACT_ATOMS: atom_id res chain seq x y z
N LYS A 1 27.14 -34.52 -6.81
CA LYS A 1 28.44 -34.04 -7.30
C LYS A 1 28.41 -33.75 -8.81
N LEU A 2 28.04 -34.76 -9.69
CA LEU A 2 28.00 -34.52 -11.13
C LEU A 2 26.94 -33.47 -11.53
N ALA A 3 25.76 -33.52 -10.93
CA ALA A 3 24.70 -32.52 -11.16
C ALA A 3 25.13 -31.11 -10.76
N GLU A 4 25.83 -30.95 -9.64
CA GLU A 4 26.36 -29.68 -9.17
C GLU A 4 27.44 -29.13 -10.10
N GLN A 5 28.32 -30.00 -10.62
CA GLN A 5 29.32 -29.61 -11.60
C GLN A 5 28.69 -29.15 -12.91
N LEU A 6 27.71 -29.90 -13.43
CA LEU A 6 27.01 -29.53 -14.65
C LEU A 6 26.20 -28.22 -14.47
N ALA A 7 25.59 -28.04 -13.31
CA ALA A 7 24.89 -26.79 -13.00
C ALA A 7 25.83 -25.57 -12.96
N ALA A 8 27.05 -25.75 -12.42
CA ALA A 8 28.06 -24.70 -12.38
C ALA A 8 28.64 -24.41 -13.77
N ASP A 9 28.91 -25.45 -14.59
CA ASP A 9 29.53 -25.34 -15.91
C ASP A 9 28.58 -24.69 -16.94
N TYR A 10 27.30 -25.02 -16.88
CA TYR A 10 26.31 -24.57 -17.86
C TYR A 10 25.38 -23.45 -17.35
N GLY A 11 25.42 -23.12 -16.07
CA GLY A 11 24.57 -22.08 -15.48
C GLY A 11 23.08 -22.40 -15.49
N VAL A 12 22.71 -23.70 -15.56
CA VAL A 12 21.33 -24.17 -15.63
C VAL A 12 21.00 -25.08 -14.45
N THR A 13 19.73 -25.18 -14.10
CA THR A 13 19.26 -26.09 -13.05
C THR A 13 19.35 -27.53 -13.55
N VAL A 14 20.11 -28.40 -12.85
CA VAL A 14 20.31 -29.81 -13.17
C VAL A 14 19.65 -30.67 -12.11
N LEU A 15 18.70 -31.51 -12.52
CA LEU A 15 17.98 -32.44 -11.65
C LEU A 15 18.46 -33.87 -11.90
N PRO A 16 19.04 -34.53 -10.90
CA PRO A 16 19.38 -35.93 -11.00
C PRO A 16 18.11 -36.79 -10.84
N VAL A 17 17.74 -37.53 -11.86
CA VAL A 17 16.54 -38.37 -11.87
C VAL A 17 16.90 -39.79 -12.25
N SER A 18 16.34 -40.78 -11.55
CA SER A 18 16.44 -42.19 -11.90
C SER A 18 15.20 -42.63 -12.68
N CYS A 19 15.37 -42.92 -13.98
CA CYS A 19 14.24 -43.30 -14.83
C CYS A 19 13.57 -44.61 -14.40
N GLU A 20 14.31 -45.51 -13.74
CA GLU A 20 13.79 -46.81 -13.28
C GLU A 20 12.92 -46.70 -12.02
N GLN A 21 13.11 -45.64 -11.22
CA GLN A 21 12.42 -45.44 -9.96
C GLN A 21 11.57 -44.14 -9.92
N LEU A 22 11.20 -43.67 -11.12
CA LEU A 22 10.46 -42.41 -11.26
C LEU A 22 9.07 -42.52 -10.60
N LYS A 23 8.85 -41.76 -9.53
CA LYS A 23 7.57 -41.65 -8.87
C LYS A 23 6.79 -40.44 -9.36
N LYS A 24 5.49 -40.42 -9.09
CA LYS A 24 4.62 -39.31 -9.45
C LYS A 24 5.12 -37.98 -8.86
N GLU A 25 5.63 -38.01 -7.63
CA GLU A 25 6.21 -36.86 -6.93
C GLU A 25 7.44 -36.29 -7.64
N ASP A 26 8.30 -37.18 -8.20
CA ASP A 26 9.49 -36.76 -8.96
C ASP A 26 9.09 -36.02 -10.24
N ILE A 27 8.04 -36.49 -10.92
CA ILE A 27 7.49 -35.82 -12.10
C ILE A 27 6.98 -34.41 -11.77
N PHE A 28 6.25 -34.25 -10.67
CA PHE A 28 5.82 -32.94 -10.23
C PHE A 28 6.99 -32.02 -9.90
N HIS A 29 8.00 -32.54 -9.24
CA HIS A 29 9.22 -31.79 -8.92
C HIS A 29 9.98 -31.32 -10.17
N ILE A 30 10.06 -32.19 -11.19
CA ILE A 30 10.66 -31.82 -12.48
C ILE A 30 9.84 -30.69 -13.13
N LEU A 31 8.52 -30.84 -13.22
CA LEU A 31 7.64 -29.83 -13.79
C LEU A 31 7.73 -28.48 -13.05
N GLU A 32 7.71 -28.53 -11.73
CA GLU A 32 7.88 -27.33 -10.90
C GLU A 32 9.23 -26.66 -11.17
N SER A 33 10.29 -27.42 -11.29
CA SER A 33 11.62 -26.90 -11.57
C SER A 33 11.73 -26.28 -12.96
N VAL A 34 11.09 -26.89 -13.97
CA VAL A 34 10.98 -26.29 -15.31
C VAL A 34 10.20 -24.99 -15.29
N LEU A 35 9.07 -24.95 -14.58
CA LEU A 35 8.26 -23.73 -14.45
C LEU A 35 9.00 -22.60 -13.75
N LYS A 36 9.86 -22.92 -12.78
CA LYS A 36 10.72 -21.94 -12.10
C LYS A 36 11.77 -21.29 -13.00
N GLU A 37 12.15 -21.95 -14.10
CA GLU A 37 13.07 -21.38 -15.10
C GLU A 37 12.37 -20.46 -16.11
N PHE A 38 11.04 -20.35 -16.08
CA PHE A 38 10.34 -19.45 -16.98
C PHE A 38 10.66 -17.98 -16.65
N PRO A 39 10.74 -17.12 -17.69
CA PRO A 39 10.99 -15.72 -17.49
C PRO A 39 9.82 -15.05 -16.79
N VAL A 40 10.11 -14.06 -15.93
CA VAL A 40 9.10 -13.17 -15.39
C VAL A 40 8.78 -12.13 -16.48
N THR A 41 7.51 -12.06 -16.87
CA THR A 41 7.01 -11.14 -17.90
C THR A 41 6.44 -9.88 -17.28
N GLN A 42 5.86 -10.00 -16.06
CA GLN A 42 5.19 -8.90 -15.39
C GLN A 42 5.40 -8.99 -13.87
N LEU A 43 5.69 -7.82 -13.26
CA LEU A 43 5.73 -7.65 -11.82
C LEU A 43 4.68 -6.62 -11.41
N ASP A 44 3.67 -7.05 -10.67
CA ASP A 44 2.64 -6.20 -10.12
C ASP A 44 2.96 -5.82 -8.69
N PHE A 45 3.01 -4.51 -8.39
CA PHE A 45 3.27 -3.99 -7.06
C PHE A 45 2.00 -3.47 -6.43
N HIS A 46 1.51 -4.15 -5.40
CA HIS A 46 0.40 -3.68 -4.59
C HIS A 46 0.96 -2.81 -3.46
N ILE A 47 0.83 -1.51 -3.63
CA ILE A 47 1.24 -0.49 -2.66
C ILE A 47 0.03 0.00 -1.85
N PRO A 48 0.23 0.55 -0.64
CA PRO A 48 -0.84 1.15 0.13
C PRO A 48 -1.52 2.30 -0.62
N LYS A 49 -2.86 2.33 -0.62
CA LYS A 49 -3.66 3.31 -1.37
C LYS A 49 -3.36 4.77 -1.02
N TRP A 50 -2.98 5.06 0.23
CA TRP A 50 -2.64 6.42 0.63
C TRP A 50 -1.41 6.96 -0.10
N LEU A 51 -0.50 6.09 -0.55
CA LEU A 51 0.65 6.48 -1.34
C LEU A 51 0.26 6.97 -2.74
N GLU A 52 -0.87 6.51 -3.28
CA GLU A 52 -1.36 6.94 -4.59
C GLU A 52 -1.77 8.41 -4.59
N VAL A 53 -2.27 8.93 -3.46
CA VAL A 53 -2.69 10.32 -3.29
C VAL A 53 -1.51 11.30 -3.36
N LEU A 54 -0.30 10.84 -3.07
CA LEU A 54 0.89 11.68 -3.10
C LEU A 54 1.28 12.09 -4.52
N PRO A 55 1.79 13.32 -4.71
CA PRO A 55 2.33 13.77 -5.99
C PRO A 55 3.43 12.82 -6.50
N ALA A 56 3.57 12.68 -7.80
CA ALA A 56 4.60 11.83 -8.41
C ALA A 56 6.04 12.24 -8.02
N THR A 57 6.22 13.51 -7.67
CA THR A 57 7.50 14.09 -7.25
C THR A 57 7.81 13.89 -5.77
N HIS A 58 6.88 13.32 -5.00
CA HIS A 58 7.09 13.10 -3.58
C HIS A 58 8.20 12.08 -3.35
N TRP A 59 9.14 12.40 -2.45
CA TRP A 59 10.34 11.60 -2.21
C TRP A 59 10.04 10.12 -1.90
N LEU A 60 9.00 9.86 -1.10
CA LEU A 60 8.58 8.51 -0.72
C LEU A 60 8.12 7.70 -1.94
N LYS A 61 7.33 8.32 -2.82
CA LYS A 61 6.85 7.67 -4.05
C LYS A 61 8.02 7.38 -5.00
N THR A 62 8.97 8.31 -5.10
CA THR A 62 10.19 8.13 -5.88
C THR A 62 11.03 6.96 -5.36
N GLN A 63 11.21 6.85 -4.04
CA GLN A 63 11.95 5.71 -3.45
C GLN A 63 11.28 4.36 -3.73
N VAL A 64 9.96 4.26 -3.64
CA VAL A 64 9.23 3.02 -3.96
C VAL A 64 9.39 2.67 -5.45
N ILE A 65 9.31 3.65 -6.34
CA ILE A 65 9.51 3.44 -7.77
C ILE A 65 10.94 2.98 -8.08
N ASP A 66 11.93 3.60 -7.46
CA ASP A 66 13.34 3.23 -7.68
C ASP A 66 13.64 1.84 -7.15
N MET A 67 13.08 1.47 -5.99
CA MET A 67 13.14 0.12 -5.45
C MET A 67 12.49 -0.90 -6.42
N ALA A 68 11.31 -0.58 -6.97
CA ALA A 68 10.65 -1.44 -7.96
C ALA A 68 11.52 -1.63 -9.21
N ARG A 69 12.17 -0.57 -9.69
CA ARG A 69 13.11 -0.64 -10.82
C ARG A 69 14.33 -1.50 -10.53
N GLU A 70 14.85 -1.45 -9.31
CA GLU A 70 15.98 -2.29 -8.91
C GLU A 70 15.58 -3.77 -8.84
N LEU A 71 14.38 -4.07 -8.33
CA LEU A 71 13.83 -5.44 -8.33
C LEU A 71 13.67 -5.96 -9.75
N LEU A 72 13.10 -5.16 -10.66
CA LEU A 72 12.95 -5.53 -12.07
C LEU A 72 14.27 -5.88 -12.74
N LYS A 73 15.38 -5.25 -12.38
CA LYS A 73 16.71 -5.56 -12.92
C LYS A 73 17.28 -6.87 -12.40
N LYS A 74 16.88 -7.29 -11.19
CA LYS A 74 17.41 -8.49 -10.50
C LYS A 74 16.56 -9.74 -10.73
N VAL A 75 15.30 -9.57 -11.07
CA VAL A 75 14.34 -10.66 -11.26
C VAL A 75 14.16 -10.92 -12.75
N SER A 76 14.83 -11.95 -13.24
CA SER A 76 14.71 -12.39 -14.65
C SER A 76 13.86 -13.63 -14.80
N HIS A 77 13.92 -14.55 -13.84
CA HIS A 77 13.20 -15.81 -13.85
C HIS A 77 12.34 -15.97 -12.60
N MET A 78 11.36 -16.86 -12.66
CA MET A 78 10.45 -17.13 -11.52
C MET A 78 11.21 -17.62 -10.27
N LYS A 79 12.29 -18.36 -10.42
CA LYS A 79 13.16 -18.78 -9.31
C LYS A 79 13.83 -17.59 -8.61
N ASP A 80 14.21 -16.56 -9.37
CA ASP A 80 14.87 -15.37 -8.84
C ASP A 80 13.90 -14.53 -8.02
N ALA A 81 12.62 -14.47 -8.44
CA ALA A 81 11.58 -13.75 -7.73
C ALA A 81 11.49 -14.20 -6.26
N ALA A 82 11.42 -15.51 -6.02
CA ALA A 82 11.29 -16.06 -4.67
C ALA A 82 12.52 -15.80 -3.78
N SER A 83 13.72 -15.78 -4.35
CA SER A 83 14.99 -15.59 -3.62
C SER A 83 15.31 -14.10 -3.40
N GLN A 84 15.19 -13.29 -4.43
CA GLN A 84 15.54 -11.86 -4.39
C GLN A 84 14.57 -11.06 -3.54
N ILE A 85 13.25 -11.35 -3.60
CA ILE A 85 12.24 -10.63 -2.83
C ILE A 85 12.44 -10.81 -1.32
N LYS A 86 12.82 -12.02 -0.87
CA LYS A 86 13.15 -12.26 0.55
C LYS A 86 14.35 -11.44 1.05
N THR A 87 15.29 -11.15 0.17
CA THR A 87 16.50 -10.39 0.50
C THR A 87 16.25 -8.88 0.51
N PHE A 88 15.25 -8.41 -0.24
CA PHE A 88 14.88 -6.99 -0.33
C PHE A 88 14.05 -6.48 0.86
N GLY A 89 13.36 -7.35 1.58
CA GLY A 89 12.63 -7.00 2.80
C GLY A 89 13.59 -6.87 3.98
N GLY A 90 14.01 -5.66 4.31
CA GLY A 90 14.89 -5.38 5.46
C GLY A 90 15.96 -4.32 5.21
N SER A 91 16.03 -3.76 4.02
CA SER A 91 16.94 -2.64 3.73
C SER A 91 16.36 -1.34 4.28
N SER A 92 17.19 -0.55 4.93
CA SER A 92 16.90 0.75 5.53
C SER A 92 16.09 1.67 4.61
N GLY A 93 14.79 1.78 4.83
CA GLY A 93 13.91 2.61 4.02
C GLY A 93 12.46 2.55 4.49
N PRO A 94 11.55 3.25 3.81
CA PRO A 94 10.15 3.32 4.18
C PRO A 94 9.39 2.00 3.97
N VAL A 95 9.97 1.06 3.24
CA VAL A 95 9.40 -0.27 2.99
C VAL A 95 9.85 -1.23 4.08
N GLU A 96 8.90 -1.67 4.89
CA GLU A 96 9.16 -2.62 5.97
C GLU A 96 9.36 -4.04 5.42
N LYS A 97 8.48 -4.45 4.50
CA LYS A 97 8.47 -5.80 3.98
C LYS A 97 7.86 -5.88 2.59
N ILE A 98 8.43 -6.75 1.76
CA ILE A 98 7.83 -7.16 0.49
C ILE A 98 7.48 -8.63 0.57
N THR A 99 6.24 -8.98 0.26
CA THR A 99 5.77 -10.37 0.23
C THR A 99 5.21 -10.71 -1.14
N ILE A 100 5.42 -11.96 -1.56
CA ILE A 100 4.78 -12.47 -2.77
C ILE A 100 3.34 -12.83 -2.39
N GLU A 101 2.38 -12.19 -3.02
CA GLU A 101 0.97 -12.47 -2.85
C GLU A 101 0.53 -13.61 -3.78
N LYS A 102 0.91 -13.51 -5.04
CA LYS A 102 0.56 -14.49 -6.06
C LYS A 102 1.69 -14.67 -7.07
N MET A 103 1.85 -15.88 -7.55
CA MET A 103 2.78 -16.20 -8.62
C MET A 103 2.06 -17.04 -9.66
N GLU A 104 1.82 -16.46 -10.84
CA GLU A 104 1.16 -17.11 -11.96
C GLU A 104 2.20 -17.58 -12.99
N MET A 105 2.53 -18.85 -12.90
CA MET A 105 3.57 -19.44 -13.75
C MET A 105 3.14 -19.58 -15.22
N ALA A 106 1.81 -19.61 -15.48
CA ALA A 106 1.28 -19.70 -16.84
C ALA A 106 1.57 -18.44 -17.66
N ASP A 107 1.46 -17.26 -17.04
CA ASP A 107 1.60 -15.97 -17.71
C ASP A 107 2.93 -15.27 -17.37
N GLY A 108 3.72 -15.86 -16.46
CA GLY A 108 4.95 -15.25 -15.97
C GLY A 108 4.74 -14.03 -15.10
N THR A 109 3.59 -13.93 -14.42
CA THR A 109 3.22 -12.76 -13.58
C THR A 109 3.50 -13.04 -12.11
N VAL A 110 4.12 -12.09 -11.43
CA VAL A 110 4.35 -12.12 -9.97
C VAL A 110 3.75 -10.89 -9.33
N SER A 111 2.78 -11.10 -8.44
CA SER A 111 2.15 -10.03 -7.66
C SER A 111 2.82 -9.91 -6.30
N LEU A 112 3.24 -8.70 -5.98
CA LEU A 112 3.99 -8.35 -4.78
C LEU A 112 3.19 -7.38 -3.92
N GLN A 113 3.04 -7.73 -2.64
CA GLN A 113 2.49 -6.83 -1.64
C GLN A 113 3.62 -6.08 -0.95
N VAL A 114 3.59 -4.76 -1.03
CA VAL A 114 4.54 -3.87 -0.36
C VAL A 114 3.92 -3.38 0.94
N GLN A 115 4.56 -3.71 2.06
CA GLN A 115 4.21 -3.21 3.39
C GLN A 115 5.15 -2.07 3.73
N MET A 116 4.56 -0.96 4.16
CA MET A 116 5.29 0.23 4.59
C MET A 116 5.15 0.41 6.10
N ASP A 117 6.13 1.05 6.71
CA ASP A 117 6.06 1.42 8.12
C ASP A 117 4.96 2.48 8.33
N ASP A 118 4.04 2.20 9.25
CA ASP A 118 2.89 3.06 9.56
C ASP A 118 3.30 4.46 10.06
N SER A 119 4.51 4.62 10.57
CA SER A 119 5.04 5.92 10.99
C SER A 119 5.05 6.94 9.84
N TYR A 120 5.36 6.50 8.62
CA TYR A 120 5.35 7.37 7.44
C TYR A 120 3.94 7.79 7.04
N TYR A 121 2.95 6.91 7.24
CA TYR A 121 1.55 7.28 7.01
C TYR A 121 1.11 8.43 7.89
N TYR A 122 1.37 8.34 9.20
CA TYR A 122 1.00 9.40 10.15
C TYR A 122 1.80 10.69 9.94
N GLN A 123 3.09 10.57 9.61
CA GLN A 123 3.91 11.74 9.29
C GLN A 123 3.35 12.51 8.08
N ILE A 124 3.06 11.79 6.98
CA ILE A 124 2.50 12.41 5.78
C ILE A 124 1.13 13.01 6.05
N LEU A 125 0.30 12.32 6.83
CA LEU A 125 -1.01 12.81 7.21
C LEU A 125 -0.90 14.12 8.02
N SER A 126 0.05 14.17 8.96
CA SER A 126 0.35 15.37 9.74
C SER A 126 0.80 16.54 8.86
N ASP A 127 1.68 16.27 7.90
CA ASP A 127 2.17 17.29 6.96
C ASP A 127 1.03 17.81 6.05
N TYR A 128 0.12 16.93 5.65
CA TYR A 128 -1.00 17.29 4.77
C TYR A 128 -2.09 18.09 5.48
N VAL A 129 -2.38 17.72 6.74
CA VAL A 129 -3.44 18.35 7.54
C VAL A 129 -2.92 19.57 8.30
N GLY A 130 -1.59 19.64 8.52
CA GLY A 130 -0.96 20.70 9.33
C GLY A 130 -1.22 20.53 10.84
N LEU A 131 -1.59 19.32 11.28
CA LEU A 131 -1.86 19.00 12.69
C LEU A 131 -1.00 17.77 13.07
N PRO A 132 -0.45 17.73 14.30
CA PRO A 132 0.34 16.60 14.74
C PRO A 132 -0.55 15.37 14.93
N ILE A 133 -0.31 14.31 14.16
CA ILE A 133 -1.01 13.04 14.22
C ILE A 133 0.04 11.94 14.29
N GLU A 134 0.21 11.33 15.46
CA GLU A 134 1.24 10.31 15.71
C GLU A 134 0.68 8.88 15.71
N GLY A 135 -0.66 8.73 15.69
CA GLY A 135 -1.31 7.43 15.74
C GLY A 135 -2.82 7.47 15.55
N GLU A 136 -3.45 6.30 15.54
CA GLU A 136 -4.90 6.14 15.32
C GLU A 136 -5.76 6.94 16.30
N TYR A 137 -5.37 6.96 17.59
CA TYR A 137 -6.13 7.69 18.60
C TYR A 137 -6.21 9.19 18.29
N GLN A 138 -5.06 9.81 17.97
CA GLN A 138 -5.02 11.24 17.63
C GLN A 138 -5.74 11.53 16.32
N LEU A 139 -5.64 10.61 15.34
CA LEU A 139 -6.40 10.71 14.09
C LEU A 139 -7.91 10.74 14.36
N MET A 140 -8.42 9.80 15.17
CA MET A 140 -9.85 9.73 15.53
C MET A 140 -10.31 10.98 16.30
N GLN A 141 -9.49 11.46 17.24
CA GLN A 141 -9.77 12.67 17.99
C GLN A 141 -9.82 13.90 17.07
N THR A 142 -8.86 14.03 16.16
CA THR A 142 -8.81 15.12 15.18
C THR A 142 -10.02 15.10 14.26
N LEU A 143 -10.38 13.92 13.73
CA LEU A 143 -11.57 13.76 12.88
C LEU A 143 -12.85 14.11 13.63
N SER A 144 -12.99 13.69 14.90
CA SER A 144 -14.14 14.04 15.73
C SER A 144 -14.24 15.55 15.94
N THR A 145 -13.12 16.21 16.24
CA THR A 145 -13.05 17.67 16.42
C THR A 145 -13.40 18.40 15.12
N LEU A 146 -12.85 17.98 13.98
CA LEU A 146 -13.14 18.55 12.67
C LEU A 146 -14.61 18.36 12.29
N ALA A 147 -15.21 17.20 12.57
CA ALA A 147 -16.63 16.94 12.34
C ALA A 147 -17.53 17.87 13.20
N GLY A 148 -17.12 18.14 14.45
CA GLY A 148 -17.79 19.13 15.30
C GLY A 148 -17.70 20.54 14.73
N MET A 149 -16.50 20.98 14.37
CA MET A 149 -16.27 22.29 13.75
C MET A 149 -17.03 22.45 12.43
N GLN A 150 -17.12 21.39 11.62
CA GLN A 150 -17.87 21.41 10.37
C GLN A 150 -19.36 21.64 10.61
N LYS A 151 -19.95 20.96 11.60
CA LYS A 151 -21.36 21.17 11.99
C LYS A 151 -21.63 22.61 12.42
N GLU A 152 -20.76 23.19 13.24
CA GLU A 152 -20.88 24.59 13.65
C GLU A 152 -20.70 25.56 12.47
N TYR A 153 -19.71 25.30 11.61
CA TYR A 153 -19.48 26.07 10.39
C TYR A 153 -20.68 26.02 9.45
N ASP A 154 -21.31 24.85 9.27
CA ASP A 154 -22.49 24.69 8.40
C ASP A 154 -23.68 25.55 8.88
N LYS A 155 -23.82 25.80 10.19
CA LYS A 155 -24.84 26.67 10.72
C LYS A 155 -24.63 28.16 10.35
N VAL A 156 -23.38 28.59 10.23
CA VAL A 156 -23.02 30.01 10.04
C VAL A 156 -22.54 30.34 8.62
N LYS A 157 -22.28 29.36 7.75
CA LYS A 157 -21.67 29.58 6.44
C LYS A 157 -22.46 30.55 5.54
N GLU A 158 -23.79 30.49 5.59
CA GLU A 158 -24.65 31.37 4.79
C GLU A 158 -24.60 32.81 5.33
N ALA A 159 -24.65 32.98 6.65
CA ALA A 159 -24.51 34.27 7.29
C ALA A 159 -23.14 34.90 7.03
N LEU A 160 -22.08 34.09 7.06
CA LEU A 160 -20.71 34.51 6.69
C LEU A 160 -20.59 34.92 5.23
N ALA A 161 -21.22 34.20 4.31
CA ALA A 161 -21.24 34.56 2.90
C ALA A 161 -21.98 35.88 2.66
N GLN A 162 -23.11 36.08 3.33
CA GLN A 162 -23.86 37.32 3.28
C GLN A 162 -23.05 38.50 3.87
N ALA A 163 -22.40 38.30 5.01
CA ALA A 163 -21.56 39.31 5.65
C ALA A 163 -20.40 39.76 4.75
N ARG A 164 -19.79 38.86 3.99
CA ARG A 164 -18.74 39.20 3.01
C ARG A 164 -19.25 40.06 1.86
N LEU A 165 -20.50 39.83 1.43
CA LEU A 165 -21.09 40.53 0.29
C LEU A 165 -21.75 41.86 0.69
N LYS A 166 -22.45 41.89 1.84
CA LYS A 166 -23.32 42.99 2.25
C LYS A 166 -22.81 43.74 3.50
N GLY A 167 -21.76 43.25 4.15
CA GLY A 167 -21.25 43.79 5.40
C GLY A 167 -21.95 43.27 6.66
N TYR A 168 -23.04 42.53 6.52
CA TYR A 168 -23.75 41.89 7.63
C TYR A 168 -24.35 40.55 7.18
N GLY A 169 -24.52 39.61 8.13
CA GLY A 169 -25.18 38.32 7.91
C GLY A 169 -26.14 38.03 9.06
N VAL A 170 -27.25 37.36 8.76
CA VAL A 170 -28.27 37.00 9.75
C VAL A 170 -28.26 35.47 9.92
N MET A 171 -28.15 35.01 11.17
CA MET A 171 -28.39 33.63 11.56
C MET A 171 -29.85 33.48 12.01
N MET A 172 -30.55 32.52 11.43
CA MET A 172 -31.87 32.12 11.90
C MET A 172 -31.70 30.88 12.79
N PRO A 173 -32.33 30.84 13.98
CA PRO A 173 -32.34 29.65 14.83
C PRO A 173 -33.00 28.48 14.10
N GLN A 174 -32.47 27.27 14.29
CA GLN A 174 -33.10 26.07 13.79
C GLN A 174 -34.32 25.70 14.61
N LYS A 175 -35.25 24.89 14.06
CA LYS A 175 -36.50 24.56 14.72
C LYS A 175 -36.35 23.87 16.08
N ASP A 176 -35.25 23.13 16.24
CA ASP A 176 -34.85 22.48 17.48
C ASP A 176 -34.18 23.39 18.53
N GLU A 177 -33.77 24.56 18.11
CA GLU A 177 -33.21 25.59 19.00
C GLU A 177 -34.28 26.54 19.56
N ILE A 178 -35.53 26.45 19.05
CA ILE A 178 -36.65 27.28 19.50
C ILE A 178 -37.36 26.57 20.66
N LEU A 179 -37.14 27.03 21.87
CA LEU A 179 -37.93 26.60 23.04
C LEU A 179 -39.19 27.45 23.07
N LEU A 180 -40.35 26.82 22.95
CA LEU A 180 -41.64 27.44 23.18
C LEU A 180 -41.99 27.22 24.66
N ASP A 181 -42.02 28.28 25.46
CA ASP A 181 -42.58 28.22 26.80
C ASP A 181 -44.09 27.95 26.70
N GLU A 182 -44.61 27.06 27.53
CA GLU A 182 -46.06 26.85 27.64
C GLU A 182 -46.70 28.18 28.06
N PRO A 183 -47.83 28.58 27.43
CA PRO A 183 -48.51 29.82 27.84
C PRO A 183 -48.99 29.67 29.28
N GLU A 184 -48.52 30.57 30.16
CA GLU A 184 -49.11 30.69 31.51
C GLU A 184 -50.61 30.97 31.36
N VAL A 185 -51.41 30.00 31.77
CA VAL A 185 -52.88 30.18 31.87
C VAL A 185 -53.14 31.04 33.07
N ILE A 186 -53.43 32.32 32.82
CA ILE A 186 -53.94 33.28 33.85
C ILE A 186 -55.40 33.01 34.10
#